data_e401273de793bad65fbc2f888ff728f1
#
_entry.id   e401273de793bad65fbc2f888ff728f1
#
_cell.length_a   1.000
_cell.length_b   1.000
_cell.length_c   1.000
_cell.angle_alpha   90.00
_cell.angle_beta   90.00
_cell.angle_gamma   90.00
#
_symmetry.space_group_name_H-M   'P 1'
#
loop_
_entity.id
_entity.type
_entity.pdbx_description
1 polymer ?
#
loop_
_entity_poly.entity_id
_entity_poly.type
_entity_poly.pdbx_seq_one_letter_code
_entity_poly.pdbx_strand_id
1 'polypeptide(L)'
;ITVYDIGIPLVGKTVRVPEMGDFASVLRRRKNDSHKGSYGYVTIFGGCSLYSGAAKLANLACTQVQAVSLADCGKTALRSGCGVVRLAVAASVAPLVGQYVLESTVFPLAENADGTLVCAPDEIDRALAGTTAAVIGMGWGCDPAYEKILAHVLKTYRGRLLIDADGLNTLARMGEDGKTLLRQTEAEVALTPHPKEFERLSGVKIADMLADPVRYAEEFAADCGATVLLKGTATVVT
;
A
#
# COMPACT_ATOMS: atom_id res chain seq x y z
N ILE A 1 4.49 12.14 28.40
CA ILE A 1 5.69 11.40 28.89
C ILE A 1 6.87 12.28 28.52
N THR A 2 7.64 12.70 29.50
CA THR A 2 8.87 13.46 29.26
C THR A 2 10.03 12.47 29.25
N VAL A 3 10.75 12.40 28.15
CA VAL A 3 11.94 11.56 28.01
C VAL A 3 13.17 12.42 28.33
N TYR A 4 13.99 11.98 29.26
CA TYR A 4 15.24 12.63 29.61
C TYR A 4 16.40 11.79 29.04
N ASP A 5 17.31 12.45 28.32
CA ASP A 5 18.59 11.88 27.95
C ASP A 5 19.46 11.76 29.21
N ILE A 6 19.79 10.54 29.59
CA ILE A 6 20.63 10.23 30.76
C ILE A 6 22.09 9.94 30.37
N GLY A 7 22.47 10.21 29.12
CA GLY A 7 23.86 10.08 28.63
C GLY A 7 24.35 8.64 28.48
N ILE A 8 23.48 7.65 28.43
CA ILE A 8 23.87 6.27 28.14
C ILE A 8 24.00 6.09 26.62
N PRO A 9 25.19 5.78 26.09
CA PRO A 9 25.35 5.54 24.67
C PRO A 9 24.56 4.29 24.26
N LEU A 10 23.70 4.43 23.23
CA LEU A 10 23.00 3.31 22.62
C LEU A 10 24.03 2.49 21.82
N VAL A 11 24.30 1.26 22.27
CA VAL A 11 25.17 0.31 21.56
C VAL A 11 24.30 -0.71 20.85
N GLY A 12 24.38 -0.75 19.52
CA GLY A 12 23.64 -1.67 18.68
C GLY A 12 22.65 -1.03 17.73
N LYS A 13 21.79 -1.85 17.08
CA LYS A 13 20.70 -1.36 16.23
C LYS A 13 19.70 -0.57 17.08
N THR A 14 19.49 0.68 16.73
CA THR A 14 18.52 1.53 17.43
C THR A 14 17.16 1.44 16.74
N VAL A 15 16.14 1.08 17.50
CA VAL A 15 14.75 1.29 17.09
C VAL A 15 14.41 2.76 17.36
N ARG A 16 14.04 3.47 16.30
CA ARG A 16 13.70 4.89 16.38
C ARG A 16 12.18 5.09 16.31
N VAL A 17 11.64 5.91 17.19
CA VAL A 17 10.26 6.39 17.08
C VAL A 17 10.27 7.66 16.23
N PRO A 18 9.49 7.72 15.13
CA PRO A 18 9.42 8.91 14.29
C PRO A 18 8.89 10.13 15.07
N GLU A 19 9.50 11.28 14.84
CA GLU A 19 9.07 12.56 15.40
C GLU A 19 8.40 13.44 14.34
N MET A 20 7.71 14.50 14.75
CA MET A 20 7.03 15.42 13.82
C MET A 20 8.00 16.03 12.79
N GLY A 21 9.27 16.23 13.15
CA GLY A 21 10.30 16.72 12.24
C GLY A 21 10.60 15.77 11.06
N ASP A 22 10.47 14.48 11.27
CA ASP A 22 10.69 13.47 10.23
C ASP A 22 9.62 13.58 9.14
N PHE A 23 8.37 13.83 9.54
CA PHE A 23 7.26 13.99 8.59
C PHE A 23 7.36 15.28 7.79
N ALA A 24 7.92 16.35 8.35
CA ALA A 24 8.11 17.62 7.65
C ALA A 24 9.03 17.48 6.42
N SER A 25 9.98 16.57 6.44
CA SER A 25 10.87 16.29 5.31
C SER A 25 10.15 15.59 4.15
N VAL A 26 9.13 14.80 4.45
CA VAL A 26 8.33 14.04 3.47
C VAL A 26 7.20 14.90 2.90
N LEU A 27 6.59 15.74 3.73
CA LEU A 27 5.47 16.60 3.37
C LEU A 27 5.96 17.93 2.80
N ARG A 28 6.25 17.97 1.52
CA ARG A 28 6.72 19.18 0.85
C ARG A 28 5.59 20.17 0.60
N ARG A 29 5.85 21.44 0.92
CA ARG A 29 4.94 22.54 0.55
C ARG A 29 4.85 22.64 -0.97
N ARG A 30 3.63 22.71 -1.51
CA ARG A 30 3.41 22.90 -2.95
C ARG A 30 3.92 24.27 -3.40
N LYS A 31 4.64 24.30 -4.52
CA LYS A 31 5.10 25.54 -5.14
C LYS A 31 3.96 26.22 -5.89
N ASN A 32 3.97 27.55 -5.94
CA ASN A 32 2.92 28.32 -6.62
C ASN A 32 2.89 28.10 -8.15
N ASP A 33 4.04 27.78 -8.74
CA ASP A 33 4.23 27.55 -10.18
C ASP A 33 4.14 26.07 -10.56
N SER A 34 3.56 25.24 -9.72
CA SER A 34 3.43 23.80 -9.94
C SER A 34 2.03 23.41 -10.37
N HIS A 35 1.91 22.27 -11.04
CA HIS A 35 0.64 21.67 -11.49
C HIS A 35 0.47 20.28 -10.87
N LYS A 36 -0.72 19.68 -11.01
CA LYS A 36 -1.03 18.37 -10.43
C LYS A 36 -0.02 17.27 -10.78
N GLY A 37 0.48 17.24 -12.02
CA GLY A 37 1.50 16.27 -12.46
C GLY A 37 2.85 16.39 -11.76
N SER A 38 3.17 17.56 -11.16
CA SER A 38 4.43 17.76 -10.42
C SER A 38 4.51 16.97 -9.11
N TYR A 39 3.37 16.46 -8.64
CA TYR A 39 3.25 15.75 -7.35
C TYR A 39 2.95 14.27 -7.51
N GLY A 40 3.16 13.74 -8.70
CA GLY A 40 3.06 12.32 -9.00
C GLY A 40 1.62 11.82 -9.18
N TYR A 41 1.55 10.59 -9.66
CA TYR A 41 0.33 9.85 -9.92
C TYR A 41 0.28 8.62 -9.02
N VAL A 42 -0.83 8.43 -8.32
CA VAL A 42 -1.10 7.21 -7.56
C VAL A 42 -2.17 6.40 -8.28
N THR A 43 -1.89 5.14 -8.57
CA THR A 43 -2.89 4.21 -9.09
C THR A 43 -3.23 3.18 -8.02
N ILE A 44 -4.50 3.03 -7.73
CA ILE A 44 -5.05 2.11 -6.75
C ILE A 44 -5.77 0.99 -7.49
N PHE A 45 -5.25 -0.22 -7.37
CA PHE A 45 -5.89 -1.45 -7.84
C PHE A 45 -6.67 -2.08 -6.68
N GLY A 46 -7.98 -1.98 -6.69
CA GLY A 46 -8.76 -2.48 -5.57
C GLY A 46 -10.26 -2.51 -5.84
N GLY A 47 -10.97 -3.13 -4.93
CA GLY A 47 -12.42 -3.24 -4.98
C GLY A 47 -12.92 -4.30 -5.96
N CYS A 48 -13.77 -5.16 -5.45
CA CYS A 48 -14.61 -6.06 -6.25
C CYS A 48 -16.08 -5.77 -5.93
N SER A 49 -17.00 -6.50 -6.55
CA SER A 49 -18.45 -6.31 -6.34
C SER A 49 -18.85 -6.37 -4.86
N LEU A 50 -18.22 -7.27 -4.08
CA LEU A 50 -18.47 -7.42 -2.64
C LEU A 50 -17.78 -6.34 -1.79
N TYR A 51 -16.65 -5.81 -2.25
CA TYR A 51 -15.79 -4.90 -1.46
C TYR A 51 -15.51 -3.56 -2.18
N SER A 52 -16.53 -3.01 -2.85
CA SER A 52 -16.41 -1.71 -3.55
C SER A 52 -16.00 -0.55 -2.63
N GLY A 53 -16.31 -0.65 -1.35
CA GLY A 53 -15.91 0.34 -0.34
C GLY A 53 -14.41 0.44 -0.11
N ALA A 54 -13.66 -0.64 -0.29
CA ALA A 54 -12.21 -0.65 -0.05
C ALA A 54 -11.47 0.31 -0.99
N ALA A 55 -11.81 0.32 -2.28
CA ALA A 55 -11.24 1.26 -3.26
C ALA A 55 -11.61 2.72 -2.93
N LYS A 56 -12.83 2.97 -2.44
CA LYS A 56 -13.28 4.30 -2.02
C LYS A 56 -12.49 4.81 -0.82
N LEU A 57 -12.27 3.96 0.19
CA LEU A 57 -11.48 4.31 1.38
C LEU A 57 -10.01 4.58 1.02
N ALA A 58 -9.40 3.74 0.17
CA ALA A 58 -8.04 3.96 -0.30
C ALA A 58 -7.93 5.27 -1.11
N ASN A 59 -8.93 5.59 -1.93
CA ASN A 59 -9.02 6.87 -2.62
C ASN A 59 -9.10 8.05 -1.64
N LEU A 60 -9.96 7.97 -0.63
CA LEU A 60 -10.07 9.00 0.39
C LEU A 60 -8.74 9.23 1.12
N ALA A 61 -8.00 8.17 1.44
CA ALA A 61 -6.68 8.30 2.04
C ALA A 61 -5.69 9.05 1.14
N CYS A 62 -5.81 8.90 -0.18
CA CYS A 62 -4.95 9.58 -1.14
C CYS A 62 -5.39 11.02 -1.44
N THR A 63 -6.69 11.30 -1.43
CA THR A 63 -7.24 12.61 -1.83
C THR A 63 -7.62 13.48 -0.65
N GLN A 64 -8.12 12.87 0.40
CA GLN A 64 -8.61 13.55 1.60
C GLN A 64 -8.22 12.76 2.83
N VAL A 65 -7.18 13.16 3.53
CA VAL A 65 -7.07 12.78 4.92
C VAL A 65 -8.01 13.68 5.72
N GLN A 66 -9.29 13.38 5.68
CA GLN A 66 -10.19 13.90 6.69
C GLN A 66 -9.94 13.13 7.98
N ALA A 67 -9.21 13.76 8.88
CA ALA A 67 -9.17 13.31 10.26
C ALA A 67 -10.60 13.21 10.81
N VAL A 68 -10.92 12.11 11.44
CA VAL A 68 -12.21 11.82 12.08
C VAL A 68 -12.49 12.75 13.29
N SER A 69 -11.63 13.71 13.57
CA SER A 69 -11.82 14.72 14.59
C SER A 69 -11.56 16.10 14.02
N LEU A 70 -12.62 16.85 13.93
CA LEU A 70 -12.75 18.14 13.26
C LEU A 70 -12.10 19.34 13.95
N ALA A 71 -11.63 19.23 15.18
CA ALA A 71 -11.24 20.41 15.93
C ALA A 71 -9.75 20.80 15.77
N ASP A 72 -8.82 19.84 15.65
CA ASP A 72 -7.39 20.15 15.71
C ASP A 72 -6.57 19.78 14.47
N CYS A 73 -7.13 19.04 13.52
CA CYS A 73 -6.46 18.63 12.29
C CYS A 73 -6.89 19.41 11.05
N GLY A 74 -7.70 20.41 11.18
CA GLY A 74 -8.25 21.20 10.06
C GLY A 74 -7.22 21.99 9.24
N LYS A 75 -5.95 21.99 9.64
CA LYS A 75 -4.86 22.59 8.86
C LYS A 75 -3.87 21.56 8.32
N THR A 76 -3.99 20.32 8.74
CA THR A 76 -3.21 19.18 8.27
C THR A 76 -4.12 18.15 7.62
N ALA A 77 -5.18 18.57 6.97
CA ALA A 77 -5.85 17.74 5.96
C ALA A 77 -4.80 17.45 4.89
N LEU A 78 -3.93 16.58 5.25
CA LEU A 78 -2.87 16.08 4.44
C LEU A 78 -3.52 15.16 3.43
N ARG A 79 -3.95 15.78 2.37
CA ARG A 79 -3.82 15.09 1.10
C ARG A 79 -2.44 14.48 1.17
N SER A 80 -2.30 13.17 0.93
CA SER A 80 -1.00 12.49 0.94
C SER A 80 0.04 13.15 0.02
N GLY A 81 -0.31 14.29 -0.57
CA GLY A 81 0.53 15.11 -1.41
C GLY A 81 0.55 14.68 -2.87
N CYS A 82 -0.11 13.59 -3.26
CA CYS A 82 -0.18 13.18 -4.67
C CYS A 82 -0.97 14.19 -5.52
N GLY A 83 -0.58 14.29 -6.78
CA GLY A 83 -1.21 15.23 -7.72
C GLY A 83 -2.44 14.66 -8.40
N VAL A 84 -2.43 13.37 -8.68
CA VAL A 84 -3.53 12.65 -9.35
C VAL A 84 -3.71 11.27 -8.72
N VAL A 85 -4.96 10.88 -8.51
CA VAL A 85 -5.33 9.52 -8.13
C VAL A 85 -6.12 8.88 -9.25
N ARG A 86 -5.76 7.65 -9.59
CA ARG A 86 -6.47 6.77 -10.51
C ARG A 86 -6.95 5.53 -9.75
N LEU A 87 -8.22 5.20 -9.90
CA LEU A 87 -8.80 3.97 -9.35
C LEU A 87 -8.96 2.96 -10.48
N ALA A 88 -8.16 1.93 -10.48
CA ALA A 88 -8.25 0.80 -11.39
C ALA A 88 -9.08 -0.30 -10.71
N VAL A 89 -10.32 -0.46 -11.14
CA VAL A 89 -11.34 -1.31 -10.51
C VAL A 89 -12.04 -2.15 -11.56
N ALA A 90 -12.68 -3.24 -11.15
CA ALA A 90 -13.50 -4.05 -12.05
C ALA A 90 -14.56 -3.20 -12.77
N ALA A 91 -14.86 -3.50 -14.03
CA ALA A 91 -15.75 -2.70 -14.87
C ALA A 91 -17.14 -2.53 -14.24
N SER A 92 -17.69 -3.58 -13.60
CA SER A 92 -18.98 -3.52 -12.89
C SER A 92 -18.94 -2.60 -11.66
N VAL A 93 -17.78 -2.44 -11.03
CA VAL A 93 -17.58 -1.60 -9.84
C VAL A 93 -17.35 -0.15 -10.20
N ALA A 94 -16.84 0.12 -11.40
CA ALA A 94 -16.48 1.47 -11.83
C ALA A 94 -17.63 2.51 -11.70
N PRO A 95 -18.88 2.23 -12.10
CA PRO A 95 -19.98 3.17 -11.91
C PRO A 95 -20.31 3.42 -10.43
N LEU A 96 -20.19 2.38 -9.59
CA LEU A 96 -20.46 2.48 -8.15
C LEU A 96 -19.42 3.35 -7.45
N VAL A 97 -18.16 3.23 -7.85
CA VAL A 97 -17.06 4.04 -7.31
C VAL A 97 -17.13 5.46 -7.85
N GLY A 98 -17.41 5.62 -9.15
CA GLY A 98 -17.50 6.92 -9.82
C GLY A 98 -18.52 7.88 -9.20
N GLN A 99 -19.58 7.38 -8.59
CA GLN A 99 -20.58 8.19 -7.88
C GLN A 99 -20.04 8.85 -6.59
N TYR A 100 -18.96 8.32 -6.03
CA TYR A 100 -18.41 8.76 -4.74
C TYR A 100 -17.07 9.49 -4.84
N VAL A 101 -16.42 9.45 -6.02
CA VAL A 101 -15.12 10.10 -6.20
C VAL A 101 -15.26 11.32 -7.09
N LEU A 102 -14.84 12.47 -6.59
CA LEU A 102 -14.94 13.74 -7.31
C LEU A 102 -13.63 14.16 -7.99
N GLU A 103 -12.50 13.87 -7.35
CA GLU A 103 -11.18 14.36 -7.76
C GLU A 103 -10.34 13.29 -8.49
N SER A 104 -10.73 12.03 -8.37
CA SER A 104 -9.98 10.90 -8.92
C SER A 104 -10.58 10.41 -10.23
N THR A 105 -9.73 9.86 -11.09
CA THR A 105 -10.17 9.19 -12.31
C THR A 105 -10.45 7.72 -12.05
N VAL A 106 -11.49 7.17 -12.65
CA VAL A 106 -11.82 5.74 -12.58
C VAL A 106 -11.40 5.09 -13.89
N PHE A 107 -10.63 4.01 -13.77
CA PHE A 107 -10.16 3.20 -14.89
C PHE A 107 -10.80 1.80 -14.78
N PRO A 108 -11.78 1.46 -15.61
CA PRO A 108 -12.38 0.15 -15.59
C PRO A 108 -11.40 -0.89 -16.15
N LEU A 109 -11.28 -2.02 -15.44
CA LEU A 109 -10.48 -3.18 -15.83
C LEU A 109 -11.38 -4.33 -16.23
N ALA A 110 -10.90 -5.19 -17.11
CA ALA A 110 -11.59 -6.39 -17.53
C ALA A 110 -11.85 -7.33 -16.35
N GLU A 111 -13.03 -7.92 -16.33
CA GLU A 111 -13.48 -8.86 -15.31
C GLU A 111 -14.17 -10.06 -15.96
N ASN A 112 -14.25 -11.16 -15.22
CA ASN A 112 -15.07 -12.32 -15.59
C ASN A 112 -16.54 -12.13 -15.19
N ALA A 113 -17.38 -13.13 -15.48
CA ALA A 113 -18.81 -13.08 -15.17
C ALA A 113 -19.12 -12.93 -13.67
N ASP A 114 -18.21 -13.32 -12.80
CA ASP A 114 -18.35 -13.25 -11.35
C ASP A 114 -17.87 -11.90 -10.77
N GLY A 115 -17.42 -10.99 -11.63
CA GLY A 115 -16.90 -9.67 -11.21
C GLY A 115 -15.47 -9.71 -10.66
N THR A 116 -14.74 -10.81 -10.87
CA THR A 116 -13.32 -10.94 -10.54
C THR A 116 -12.47 -10.35 -11.67
N LEU A 117 -11.47 -9.56 -11.34
CA LEU A 117 -10.54 -9.02 -12.32
C LEU A 117 -9.82 -10.16 -13.07
N VAL A 118 -9.69 -10.02 -14.36
CA VAL A 118 -8.86 -10.91 -15.17
C VAL A 118 -7.52 -10.25 -15.45
N CYS A 119 -6.48 -11.06 -15.59
CA CYS A 119 -5.17 -10.55 -15.97
C CYS A 119 -5.16 -10.20 -17.45
N ALA A 120 -5.36 -8.93 -17.75
CA ALA A 120 -5.22 -8.33 -19.08
C ALA A 120 -3.97 -7.41 -19.07
N PRO A 121 -2.79 -7.91 -19.45
CA PRO A 121 -1.52 -7.18 -19.32
C PRO A 121 -1.56 -5.78 -19.91
N ASP A 122 -2.07 -5.62 -21.11
CA ASP A 122 -2.14 -4.32 -21.80
C ASP A 122 -3.03 -3.30 -21.05
N GLU A 123 -4.10 -3.77 -20.37
CA GLU A 123 -4.96 -2.90 -19.57
C GLU A 123 -4.28 -2.50 -18.27
N ILE A 124 -3.60 -3.45 -17.62
CA ILE A 124 -2.83 -3.20 -16.39
C ILE A 124 -1.73 -2.19 -16.69
N ASP A 125 -0.98 -2.37 -17.78
CA ASP A 125 0.10 -1.47 -18.18
C ASP A 125 -0.42 -0.08 -18.52
N ARG A 126 -1.58 0.04 -19.19
CA ARG A 126 -2.24 1.33 -19.42
C ARG A 126 -2.71 1.99 -18.12
N ALA A 127 -3.22 1.20 -17.18
CA ALA A 127 -3.62 1.72 -15.87
C ALA A 127 -2.42 2.22 -15.06
N LEU A 128 -1.25 1.60 -15.23
CA LEU A 128 0.01 1.99 -14.58
C LEU A 128 0.79 3.06 -15.33
N ALA A 129 0.40 3.39 -16.56
CA ALA A 129 1.14 4.37 -17.36
C ALA A 129 1.23 5.73 -16.66
N GLY A 130 2.48 6.20 -16.46
CA GLY A 130 2.78 7.45 -15.76
C GLY A 130 2.60 7.40 -14.23
N THR A 131 2.28 6.23 -13.66
CA THR A 131 2.10 6.05 -12.21
C THR A 131 3.44 6.10 -11.50
N THR A 132 3.55 6.92 -10.47
CA THR A 132 4.73 7.03 -9.60
C THR A 132 4.65 6.14 -8.38
N ALA A 133 3.43 5.87 -7.90
CA ALA A 133 3.18 4.93 -6.82
C ALA A 133 1.90 4.14 -7.11
N ALA A 134 1.95 2.83 -6.96
CA ALA A 134 0.79 1.95 -7.07
C ALA A 134 0.45 1.35 -5.72
N VAL A 135 -0.84 1.18 -5.45
CA VAL A 135 -1.36 0.51 -4.26
C VAL A 135 -2.27 -0.60 -4.72
N ILE A 136 -2.07 -1.82 -4.20
CA ILE A 136 -2.70 -3.00 -4.77
C ILE A 136 -3.22 -3.95 -3.67
N GLY A 137 -4.40 -4.51 -3.89
CA GLY A 137 -4.93 -5.61 -3.08
C GLY A 137 -6.14 -5.30 -2.22
N MET A 138 -6.47 -4.03 -1.97
CA MET A 138 -7.58 -3.70 -1.09
C MET A 138 -8.93 -4.08 -1.72
N GLY A 139 -9.61 -5.07 -1.09
CA GLY A 139 -10.91 -5.54 -1.54
C GLY A 139 -10.90 -6.30 -2.86
N TRP A 140 -9.84 -7.03 -3.15
CA TRP A 140 -9.79 -7.94 -4.30
C TRP A 140 -10.61 -9.21 -4.07
N GLY A 141 -10.60 -9.73 -2.82
CA GLY A 141 -11.08 -11.07 -2.53
C GLY A 141 -9.98 -12.12 -2.71
N CYS A 142 -10.38 -13.37 -2.79
CA CYS A 142 -9.45 -14.51 -2.70
C CYS A 142 -9.31 -15.33 -4.00
N ASP A 143 -9.60 -14.75 -5.16
CA ASP A 143 -9.54 -15.50 -6.43
C ASP A 143 -8.08 -15.72 -6.89
N PRO A 144 -7.71 -16.93 -7.37
CA PRO A 144 -6.39 -17.24 -7.91
C PRO A 144 -5.98 -16.37 -9.12
N ALA A 145 -6.94 -15.78 -9.84
CA ALA A 145 -6.64 -14.89 -10.97
C ALA A 145 -5.76 -13.70 -10.55
N TYR A 146 -5.86 -13.26 -9.30
CA TYR A 146 -5.06 -12.15 -8.77
C TYR A 146 -3.56 -12.46 -8.67
N GLU A 147 -3.18 -13.74 -8.60
CA GLU A 147 -1.77 -14.15 -8.63
C GLU A 147 -1.09 -13.76 -9.95
N LYS A 148 -1.81 -13.91 -11.07
CA LYS A 148 -1.31 -13.50 -12.39
C LYS A 148 -1.18 -11.99 -12.51
N ILE A 149 -2.14 -11.23 -11.96
CA ILE A 149 -2.10 -9.77 -11.93
C ILE A 149 -0.91 -9.29 -11.10
N LEU A 150 -0.77 -9.83 -9.88
CA LEU A 150 0.33 -9.47 -8.99
C LEU A 150 1.70 -9.82 -9.60
N ALA A 151 1.81 -11.01 -10.19
CA ALA A 151 3.04 -11.43 -10.88
C ALA A 151 3.38 -10.53 -12.06
N HIS A 152 2.39 -10.11 -12.87
CA HIS A 152 2.60 -9.17 -13.96
C HIS A 152 3.12 -7.82 -13.45
N VAL A 153 2.44 -7.24 -12.44
CA VAL A 153 2.85 -5.97 -11.85
C VAL A 153 4.26 -6.04 -11.27
N LEU A 154 4.60 -7.08 -10.52
CA LEU A 154 5.96 -7.25 -9.96
C LEU A 154 7.04 -7.39 -11.04
N LYS A 155 6.71 -7.93 -12.21
CA LYS A 155 7.66 -8.07 -13.33
C LYS A 155 7.83 -6.80 -14.15
N THR A 156 6.79 -5.98 -14.29
CA THR A 156 6.78 -4.89 -15.28
C THR A 156 6.81 -3.49 -14.66
N TYR A 157 6.28 -3.32 -13.46
CA TYR A 157 6.23 -2.02 -12.81
C TYR A 157 7.58 -1.66 -12.16
N ARG A 158 7.96 -0.37 -12.25
CA ARG A 158 9.27 0.14 -11.80
C ARG A 158 9.17 1.25 -10.75
N GLY A 159 7.96 1.63 -10.37
CA GLY A 159 7.72 2.68 -9.37
C GLY A 159 7.60 2.11 -7.95
N ARG A 160 7.02 2.89 -7.05
CA ARG A 160 6.73 2.48 -5.68
C ARG A 160 5.47 1.65 -5.64
N LEU A 161 5.54 0.48 -5.03
CA LEU A 161 4.42 -0.46 -4.97
C LEU A 161 4.10 -0.79 -3.51
N LEU A 162 2.89 -0.46 -3.08
CA LEU A 162 2.37 -0.90 -1.80
C LEU A 162 1.40 -2.05 -2.01
N ILE A 163 1.62 -3.15 -1.27
CA ILE A 163 0.76 -4.33 -1.28
C ILE A 163 0.11 -4.48 0.09
N ASP A 164 -1.22 -4.50 0.14
CA ASP A 164 -2.00 -4.64 1.39
C ASP A 164 -3.15 -5.63 1.22
N ALA A 165 -3.73 -6.04 2.31
CA ALA A 165 -4.98 -6.82 2.40
C ALA A 165 -4.95 -8.09 1.51
N ASP A 166 -5.89 -8.22 0.56
CA ASP A 166 -5.97 -9.40 -0.30
C ASP A 166 -4.77 -9.55 -1.26
N GLY A 167 -4.04 -8.45 -1.52
CA GLY A 167 -2.75 -8.49 -2.20
C GLY A 167 -1.70 -9.28 -1.40
N LEU A 168 -1.66 -9.08 -0.07
CA LEU A 168 -0.79 -9.85 0.83
C LEU A 168 -1.24 -11.32 0.92
N ASN A 169 -2.55 -11.55 0.98
CA ASN A 169 -3.10 -12.91 0.95
C ASN A 169 -2.76 -13.63 -0.37
N THR A 170 -2.80 -12.91 -1.48
CA THR A 170 -2.40 -13.42 -2.80
C THR A 170 -0.92 -13.77 -2.82
N LEU A 171 -0.06 -12.87 -2.32
CA LEU A 171 1.38 -13.10 -2.21
C LEU A 171 1.69 -14.33 -1.33
N ALA A 172 0.97 -14.49 -0.21
CA ALA A 172 1.12 -15.65 0.66
C ALA A 172 0.74 -16.97 -0.03
N ARG A 173 -0.30 -16.97 -0.89
CA ARG A 173 -0.66 -18.16 -1.68
C ARG A 173 0.39 -18.52 -2.73
N MET A 174 1.08 -17.51 -3.31
CA MET A 174 2.18 -17.75 -4.24
C MET A 174 3.42 -18.36 -3.56
N GLY A 175 3.51 -18.30 -2.24
CA GLY A 175 4.59 -18.91 -1.47
C GLY A 175 5.97 -18.45 -1.90
N GLU A 176 6.86 -19.38 -2.20
CA GLU A 176 8.25 -19.06 -2.59
C GLU A 176 8.35 -18.37 -3.97
N ASP A 177 7.43 -18.65 -4.89
CA ASP A 177 7.36 -17.95 -6.17
C ASP A 177 7.08 -16.45 -5.97
N GLY A 178 6.18 -16.12 -5.03
CA GLY A 178 5.88 -14.74 -4.65
C GLY A 178 7.09 -14.02 -4.06
N LYS A 179 7.81 -14.66 -3.16
CA LYS A 179 9.05 -14.10 -2.58
C LYS A 179 10.13 -13.92 -3.64
N THR A 180 10.25 -14.86 -4.56
CA THR A 180 11.20 -14.77 -5.67
C THR A 180 10.88 -13.57 -6.56
N LEU A 181 9.62 -13.32 -6.86
CA LEU A 181 9.20 -12.13 -7.61
C LEU A 181 9.48 -10.83 -6.85
N LEU A 182 9.31 -10.81 -5.52
CA LEU A 182 9.68 -9.65 -4.69
C LEU A 182 11.19 -9.37 -4.75
N ARG A 183 12.03 -10.40 -4.68
CA ARG A 183 13.50 -10.26 -4.79
C ARG A 183 13.96 -9.80 -6.16
N GLN A 184 13.21 -10.09 -7.21
CA GLN A 184 13.58 -9.81 -8.61
C GLN A 184 12.96 -8.54 -9.16
N THR A 185 11.92 -8.01 -8.52
CA THR A 185 11.26 -6.80 -9.00
C THR A 185 12.18 -5.59 -8.96
N GLU A 186 12.04 -4.69 -9.92
CA GLU A 186 12.68 -3.38 -9.90
C GLU A 186 11.81 -2.30 -9.22
N ALA A 187 10.62 -2.67 -8.74
CA ALA A 187 9.78 -1.76 -7.95
C ALA A 187 10.29 -1.64 -6.51
N GLU A 188 10.14 -0.46 -5.92
CA GLU A 188 10.33 -0.26 -4.48
C GLU A 188 9.06 -0.76 -3.76
N VAL A 189 9.13 -1.96 -3.17
CA VAL A 189 7.95 -2.61 -2.59
C VAL A 189 7.84 -2.34 -1.09
N ALA A 190 6.63 -1.98 -0.65
CA ALA A 190 6.22 -1.94 0.74
C ALA A 190 5.06 -2.91 0.99
N LEU A 191 5.18 -3.72 2.03
CA LEU A 191 4.16 -4.66 2.51
C LEU A 191 3.61 -4.17 3.84
N THR A 192 2.29 -4.18 4.03
CA THR A 192 1.65 -3.62 5.24
C THR A 192 0.82 -4.67 6.01
N PRO A 193 1.41 -5.81 6.39
CA PRO A 193 0.67 -6.89 7.02
C PRO A 193 0.23 -6.56 8.45
N HIS A 194 -0.99 -6.95 8.80
CA HIS A 194 -1.37 -7.15 10.19
C HIS A 194 -0.88 -8.55 10.68
N PRO A 195 -0.91 -8.87 12.00
CA PRO A 195 -0.33 -10.11 12.53
C PRO A 195 -0.75 -11.39 11.80
N LYS A 196 -2.01 -11.50 11.41
CA LYS A 196 -2.51 -12.70 10.72
C LYS A 196 -2.07 -12.80 9.27
N GLU A 197 -1.94 -11.67 8.58
CA GLU A 197 -1.35 -11.61 7.23
C GLU A 197 0.13 -11.93 7.28
N PHE A 198 0.84 -11.41 8.29
CA PHE A 198 2.25 -11.71 8.49
C PHE A 198 2.50 -13.20 8.75
N GLU A 199 1.68 -13.84 9.60
CA GLU A 199 1.76 -15.30 9.83
C GLU A 199 1.61 -16.09 8.53
N ARG A 200 0.68 -15.69 7.64
CA ARG A 200 0.48 -16.35 6.34
C ARG A 200 1.66 -16.15 5.39
N LEU A 201 2.24 -14.95 5.39
CA LEU A 201 3.36 -14.59 4.51
C LEU A 201 4.68 -15.24 4.95
N SER A 202 4.96 -15.21 6.24
CA SER A 202 6.26 -15.62 6.81
C SER A 202 6.28 -17.06 7.32
N GLY A 203 5.11 -17.62 7.67
CA GLY A 203 5.00 -18.88 8.39
C GLY A 203 5.27 -18.77 9.89
N VAL A 204 5.67 -17.61 10.39
CA VAL A 204 5.94 -17.35 11.81
C VAL A 204 4.62 -17.24 12.58
N LYS A 205 4.50 -17.97 13.68
CA LYS A 205 3.31 -17.93 14.52
C LYS A 205 3.10 -16.55 15.13
N ILE A 206 1.84 -16.13 15.25
CA ILE A 206 1.50 -14.81 15.83
C ILE A 206 2.11 -14.63 17.21
N ALA A 207 2.10 -15.68 18.07
CA ALA A 207 2.66 -15.60 19.40
C ALA A 207 4.17 -15.32 19.41
N ASP A 208 4.92 -15.96 18.52
CA ASP A 208 6.36 -15.77 18.39
C ASP A 208 6.66 -14.36 17.83
N MET A 209 5.93 -13.96 16.79
CA MET A 209 6.06 -12.63 16.19
C MET A 209 5.77 -11.52 17.19
N LEU A 210 4.74 -11.67 18.05
CA LEU A 210 4.40 -10.67 19.07
C LEU A 210 5.45 -10.59 20.19
N ALA A 211 6.20 -11.66 20.44
CA ALA A 211 7.31 -11.66 21.42
C ALA A 211 8.50 -10.82 20.95
N ASP A 212 8.78 -10.78 19.64
CA ASP A 212 9.87 -9.99 19.06
C ASP A 212 9.52 -9.49 17.64
N PRO A 213 8.60 -8.51 17.54
CA PRO A 213 8.09 -8.07 16.24
C PRO A 213 9.15 -7.38 15.39
N VAL A 214 10.16 -6.76 16.02
CA VAL A 214 11.25 -6.08 15.29
C VAL A 214 12.10 -7.10 14.56
N ARG A 215 12.56 -8.12 15.24
CA ARG A 215 13.41 -9.16 14.65
C ARG A 215 12.69 -9.86 13.49
N TYR A 216 11.46 -10.32 13.69
CA TYR A 216 10.73 -11.03 12.65
C TYR A 216 10.38 -10.15 11.44
N ALA A 217 10.08 -8.87 11.65
CA ALA A 217 9.88 -7.93 10.55
C ALA A 217 11.17 -7.70 9.75
N GLU A 218 12.31 -7.52 10.42
CA GLU A 218 13.62 -7.35 9.76
C GLU A 218 14.06 -8.62 9.00
N GLU A 219 13.92 -9.80 9.61
CA GLU A 219 14.26 -11.08 8.96
C GLU A 219 13.43 -11.29 7.69
N PHE A 220 12.11 -11.04 7.75
CA PHE A 220 11.23 -11.18 6.60
C PHE A 220 11.50 -10.13 5.52
N ALA A 221 11.76 -8.89 5.91
CA ALA A 221 12.11 -7.82 4.97
C ALA A 221 13.41 -8.15 4.22
N ALA A 222 14.42 -8.66 4.93
CA ALA A 222 15.67 -9.10 4.33
C ALA A 222 15.49 -10.31 3.39
N ASP A 223 14.62 -11.27 3.77
CA ASP A 223 14.32 -12.45 2.95
C ASP A 223 13.64 -12.09 1.63
N CYS A 224 12.68 -11.17 1.64
CA CYS A 224 11.90 -10.82 0.45
C CYS A 224 12.38 -9.56 -0.29
N GLY A 225 13.32 -8.80 0.26
CA GLY A 225 13.84 -7.57 -0.36
C GLY A 225 12.83 -6.41 -0.38
N ALA A 226 11.87 -6.38 0.55
CA ALA A 226 10.81 -5.37 0.61
C ALA A 226 10.80 -4.67 1.97
N THR A 227 10.34 -3.42 2.01
CA THR A 227 10.00 -2.76 3.28
C THR A 227 8.77 -3.41 3.89
N VAL A 228 8.83 -3.72 5.17
CA VAL A 228 7.71 -4.31 5.91
C VAL A 228 7.21 -3.32 6.95
N LEU A 229 5.93 -2.98 6.87
CA LEU A 229 5.20 -2.22 7.87
C LEU A 229 4.30 -3.19 8.63
N LEU A 230 4.82 -3.81 9.68
CA LEU A 230 4.10 -4.78 10.51
C LEU A 230 3.17 -4.04 11.45
N LYS A 231 1.86 -4.14 11.17
CA LYS A 231 0.80 -3.50 11.98
C LYS A 231 0.64 -4.21 13.33
N GLY A 232 0.56 -3.44 14.43
CA GLY A 232 0.37 -3.98 15.77
C GLY A 232 0.00 -2.87 16.74
N THR A 233 0.07 -3.13 18.04
CA THR A 233 -0.10 -2.10 19.08
C THR A 233 0.95 -0.99 18.91
N ALA A 234 2.17 -1.38 18.60
CA ALA A 234 3.18 -0.53 18.00
C ALA A 234 3.44 -1.05 16.57
N THR A 235 3.46 -0.17 15.59
CA THR A 235 3.77 -0.54 14.21
C THR A 235 5.28 -0.50 14.01
N VAL A 236 5.84 -1.60 13.48
CA VAL A 236 7.27 -1.72 13.15
C VAL A 236 7.46 -1.49 11.66
N VAL A 237 8.41 -0.64 11.29
CA VAL A 237 8.81 -0.40 9.90
C VAL A 237 10.29 -0.72 9.75
N THR A 238 10.63 -1.51 8.73
CA THR A 238 12.01 -1.96 8.47
C THR A 238 12.66 -1.17 7.36
#